data_3a3949fb81cc2dbc8f02ec459304cd2b
#
_entry.id   3a3949fb81cc2dbc8f02ec459304cd2b
#
_cell.length_a   1.000
_cell.length_b   1.000
_cell.length_c   1.000
_cell.angle_alpha   90.00
_cell.angle_beta   90.00
_cell.angle_gamma   90.00
#
_symmetry.space_group_name_H-M   'P 1'
#
loop_
_entity.id
_entity.type
_entity.pdbx_description
1 polymer ?
#
loop_
_entity_poly.entity_id
_entity_poly.type
_entity_poly.pdbx_seq_one_letter_code
_entity_poly.pdbx_strand_id
1 'polypeptide(L)'
;MTDEQRVEASARFLEVMGRRRSIREFARAPVPRQLVVDAIRAAALAPSGANQQPWTFVLIGNASDLRARIREAAETEEREAYEHRMSPEWLEALRPLGTDWHKPHLTDAPWLIVVFEQAYGPRPEGSRSRKVKHYYVRESVGIAVGILLAALTHAGLATLTHTPSPMGFLAEILDRPPNERPYVVIPVGYPADGATVPAISRKPVAQILIEIPSPPGDAGG
;
A
#
# COMPACT_ATOMS: atom_id res chain seq x y z
N MET A 1 -17.19 25.88 -2.64
CA MET A 1 -16.68 25.75 -1.25
C MET A 1 -16.09 27.08 -0.83
N THR A 2 -16.49 27.62 0.32
CA THR A 2 -15.83 28.76 0.95
C THR A 2 -14.47 28.33 1.56
N ASP A 3 -13.64 29.28 1.97
CA ASP A 3 -12.34 28.95 2.59
C ASP A 3 -12.52 28.27 3.96
N GLU A 4 -13.53 28.64 4.73
CA GLU A 4 -13.91 27.95 5.96
C GLU A 4 -14.27 26.47 5.70
N GLN A 5 -15.07 26.21 4.66
CA GLN A 5 -15.41 24.83 4.26
C GLN A 5 -14.18 24.04 3.80
N ARG A 6 -13.20 24.67 3.14
CA ARG A 6 -11.94 24.03 2.75
C ARG A 6 -11.08 23.66 3.97
N VAL A 7 -10.95 24.59 4.92
CA VAL A 7 -10.23 24.35 6.17
C VAL A 7 -10.86 23.20 6.95
N GLU A 8 -12.19 23.21 7.10
CA GLU A 8 -12.91 22.14 7.79
C GLU A 8 -12.75 20.78 7.09
N ALA A 9 -12.83 20.73 5.75
CA ALA A 9 -12.61 19.49 4.98
C ALA A 9 -11.19 18.97 5.15
N SER A 10 -10.19 19.85 5.16
CA SER A 10 -8.79 19.49 5.42
C SER A 10 -8.60 18.91 6.82
N ALA A 11 -9.19 19.55 7.85
CA ALA A 11 -9.12 19.07 9.23
C ALA A 11 -9.77 17.69 9.39
N ARG A 12 -10.94 17.45 8.77
CA ARG A 12 -11.60 16.15 8.77
C ARG A 12 -10.76 15.06 8.11
N PHE A 13 -10.13 15.38 6.98
CA PHE A 13 -9.24 14.42 6.32
C PHE A 13 -8.02 14.09 7.18
N LEU A 14 -7.41 15.10 7.81
CA LEU A 14 -6.29 14.90 8.74
C LEU A 14 -6.68 13.99 9.91
N GLU A 15 -7.87 14.20 10.49
CA GLU A 15 -8.39 13.35 11.57
C GLU A 15 -8.53 11.89 11.12
N VAL A 16 -9.11 11.65 9.95
CA VAL A 16 -9.25 10.30 9.38
C VAL A 16 -7.88 9.65 9.20
N MET A 17 -6.91 10.37 8.64
CA MET A 17 -5.56 9.86 8.41
C MET A 17 -4.79 9.64 9.72
N GLY A 18 -5.07 10.41 10.75
CA GLY A 18 -4.52 10.23 12.10
C GLY A 18 -4.90 8.89 12.75
N ARG A 19 -6.06 8.34 12.38
CA ARG A 19 -6.54 7.03 12.85
C ARG A 19 -5.89 5.86 12.13
N ARG A 20 -5.28 6.09 10.96
CA ARG A 20 -4.68 5.01 10.16
C ARG A 20 -3.52 4.35 10.91
N ARG A 21 -3.62 3.06 11.10
CA ARG A 21 -2.57 2.22 11.71
C ARG A 21 -2.29 1.01 10.81
N SER A 22 -1.10 0.43 10.95
CA SER A 22 -0.77 -0.87 10.36
C SER A 22 -1.34 -1.97 11.25
N ILE A 23 -2.43 -2.59 10.82
CA ILE A 23 -3.14 -3.64 11.55
C ILE A 23 -2.67 -5.00 11.05
N ARG A 24 -2.39 -5.91 11.97
CA ARG A 24 -1.94 -7.27 11.67
C ARG A 24 -2.95 -8.34 12.07
N GLU A 25 -3.93 -7.98 12.89
CA GLU A 25 -4.99 -8.86 13.38
C GLU A 25 -6.32 -8.42 12.77
N PHE A 26 -6.89 -9.28 11.91
CA PHE A 26 -8.10 -8.98 11.16
C PHE A 26 -9.26 -9.83 11.64
N ALA A 27 -10.44 -9.21 11.72
CA ALA A 27 -11.69 -9.93 11.90
C ALA A 27 -12.01 -10.70 10.61
N ARG A 28 -12.59 -11.91 10.76
CA ARG A 28 -13.06 -12.70 9.61
C ARG A 28 -14.41 -12.22 9.05
N ALA A 29 -14.95 -11.13 9.61
CA ALA A 29 -16.17 -10.52 9.14
C ALA A 29 -16.07 -10.14 7.66
N PRO A 30 -17.09 -10.43 6.83
CA PRO A 30 -17.05 -10.11 5.42
C PRO A 30 -17.02 -8.61 5.19
N VAL A 31 -16.17 -8.17 4.29
CA VAL A 31 -16.10 -6.78 3.82
C VAL A 31 -16.75 -6.69 2.43
N PRO A 32 -17.70 -5.78 2.21
CA PRO A 32 -18.30 -5.58 0.89
C PRO A 32 -17.24 -5.32 -0.18
N ARG A 33 -17.23 -6.15 -1.22
CA ARG A 33 -16.29 -6.04 -2.35
C ARG A 33 -16.25 -4.63 -2.94
N GLN A 34 -17.41 -3.96 -2.99
CA GLN A 34 -17.53 -2.62 -3.57
C GLN A 34 -16.61 -1.60 -2.89
N LEU A 35 -16.48 -1.63 -1.55
CA LEU A 35 -15.60 -0.73 -0.81
C LEU A 35 -14.12 -0.85 -1.27
N VAL A 36 -13.68 -2.09 -1.47
CA VAL A 36 -12.31 -2.35 -1.92
C VAL A 36 -12.11 -1.96 -3.38
N VAL A 37 -13.09 -2.24 -4.24
CA VAL A 37 -13.03 -1.87 -5.66
C VAL A 37 -13.05 -0.35 -5.83
N ASP A 38 -13.85 0.39 -5.07
CA ASP A 38 -13.89 1.85 -5.14
C ASP A 38 -12.58 2.47 -4.64
N ALA A 39 -11.95 1.90 -3.62
CA ALA A 39 -10.63 2.33 -3.18
C ALA A 39 -9.55 2.08 -4.26
N ILE A 40 -9.60 0.94 -4.97
CA ILE A 40 -8.71 0.66 -6.11
C ILE A 40 -8.98 1.65 -7.25
N ARG A 41 -10.24 1.98 -7.54
CA ARG A 41 -10.59 3.00 -8.53
C ARG A 41 -10.03 4.37 -8.15
N ALA A 42 -10.14 4.76 -6.89
CA ALA A 42 -9.53 6.00 -6.40
C ALA A 42 -8.01 5.99 -6.57
N ALA A 43 -7.34 4.88 -6.25
CA ALA A 43 -5.91 4.69 -6.46
C ALA A 43 -5.51 4.82 -7.94
N ALA A 44 -6.34 4.29 -8.85
CA ALA A 44 -6.09 4.36 -10.29
C ALA A 44 -6.22 5.78 -10.88
N LEU A 45 -6.74 6.75 -10.12
CA LEU A 45 -6.75 8.18 -10.46
C LEU A 45 -5.47 8.90 -10.07
N ALA A 46 -4.48 8.21 -9.52
CA ALA A 46 -3.19 8.78 -9.18
C ALA A 46 -2.50 9.39 -10.42
N PRO A 47 -1.76 10.48 -10.27
CA PRO A 47 -0.88 10.95 -11.34
C PRO A 47 0.25 9.96 -11.57
N SER A 48 0.72 9.89 -12.83
CA SER A 48 1.86 9.05 -13.20
C SER A 48 2.71 9.69 -14.27
N GLY A 49 3.98 9.32 -14.37
CA GLY A 49 4.90 9.82 -15.39
C GLY A 49 4.30 9.62 -16.78
N ALA A 50 4.11 10.71 -17.53
CA ALA A 50 3.49 10.75 -18.85
C ALA A 50 2.12 10.03 -18.91
N ASN A 51 1.39 9.99 -17.81
CA ASN A 51 0.12 9.29 -17.66
C ASN A 51 0.19 7.80 -18.06
N GLN A 52 1.34 7.15 -17.79
CA GLN A 52 1.57 5.76 -18.17
C GLN A 52 0.85 4.75 -17.30
N GLN A 53 0.38 5.16 -16.10
CA GLN A 53 -0.42 4.34 -15.18
C GLN A 53 0.19 2.95 -14.96
N PRO A 54 1.46 2.86 -14.49
CA PRO A 54 2.27 1.65 -14.53
C PRO A 54 1.97 0.70 -13.36
N TRP A 55 0.71 0.40 -13.13
CA TRP A 55 0.25 -0.44 -12.01
C TRP A 55 -0.75 -1.49 -12.43
N THR A 56 -0.71 -2.62 -11.73
CA THR A 56 -1.77 -3.64 -11.71
C THR A 56 -2.15 -3.94 -10.27
N PHE A 57 -3.45 -3.98 -10.00
CA PHE A 57 -3.99 -4.38 -8.69
C PHE A 57 -4.64 -5.75 -8.85
N VAL A 58 -4.13 -6.76 -8.16
CA VAL A 58 -4.73 -8.10 -8.10
C VAL A 58 -5.50 -8.21 -6.80
N LEU A 59 -6.82 -8.37 -6.88
CA LEU A 59 -7.70 -8.50 -5.72
C LEU A 59 -8.05 -9.98 -5.50
N ILE A 60 -7.76 -10.51 -4.32
CA ILE A 60 -7.94 -11.92 -3.96
C ILE A 60 -8.87 -12.03 -2.75
N GLY A 61 -9.98 -12.76 -2.92
CA GLY A 61 -10.91 -13.08 -1.81
C GLY A 61 -10.39 -14.19 -0.90
N ASN A 62 -11.02 -14.36 0.25
CA ASN A 62 -10.60 -15.34 1.27
C ASN A 62 -10.86 -16.81 0.88
N ALA A 63 -11.75 -17.08 -0.05
CA ALA A 63 -12.05 -18.45 -0.52
C ALA A 63 -11.04 -18.99 -1.54
N SER A 64 -10.00 -18.22 -1.88
CA SER A 64 -9.01 -18.63 -2.88
C SER A 64 -7.85 -19.40 -2.25
N ASP A 65 -7.55 -20.59 -2.78
CA ASP A 65 -6.37 -21.39 -2.40
C ASP A 65 -5.04 -20.67 -2.64
N LEU A 66 -5.04 -19.66 -3.53
CA LEU A 66 -3.88 -18.81 -3.77
C LEU A 66 -3.38 -18.12 -2.51
N ARG A 67 -4.27 -17.79 -1.57
CA ARG A 67 -3.88 -17.12 -0.33
C ARG A 67 -3.04 -17.98 0.60
N ALA A 68 -3.38 -19.27 0.71
CA ALA A 68 -2.57 -20.23 1.48
C ALA A 68 -1.17 -20.36 0.85
N ARG A 69 -1.09 -20.49 -0.46
CA ARG A 69 0.17 -20.56 -1.20
C ARG A 69 1.00 -19.27 -1.05
N ILE A 70 0.37 -18.09 -1.12
CA ILE A 70 1.04 -16.81 -0.90
C ILE A 70 1.57 -16.72 0.52
N ARG A 71 0.80 -17.14 1.52
CA ARG A 71 1.23 -17.14 2.92
C ARG A 71 2.41 -18.07 3.13
N GLU A 72 2.36 -19.30 2.67
CA GLU A 72 3.42 -20.29 2.81
C GLU A 72 4.74 -19.78 2.20
N ALA A 73 4.68 -19.26 0.96
CA ALA A 73 5.84 -18.69 0.29
C ALA A 73 6.39 -17.46 1.03
N ALA A 74 5.51 -16.56 1.49
CA ALA A 74 5.91 -15.37 2.25
C ALA A 74 6.54 -15.73 3.59
N GLU A 75 5.97 -16.68 4.35
CA GLU A 75 6.52 -17.14 5.63
C GLU A 75 7.87 -17.85 5.44
N THR A 76 8.06 -18.57 4.33
CA THR A 76 9.35 -19.18 3.98
C THR A 76 10.42 -18.11 3.76
N GLU A 77 10.14 -17.09 2.94
CA GLU A 77 11.08 -16.00 2.66
C GLU A 77 11.36 -15.13 3.90
N GLU A 78 10.34 -14.88 4.70
CA GLU A 78 10.47 -14.10 5.93
C GLU A 78 11.28 -14.86 6.98
N ARG A 79 11.08 -16.18 7.13
CA ARG A 79 11.89 -17.00 8.04
C ARG A 79 13.36 -16.92 7.66
N GLU A 80 13.69 -17.15 6.39
CA GLU A 80 15.04 -17.05 5.87
C GLU A 80 15.63 -15.64 6.09
N ALA A 81 14.80 -14.60 5.95
CA ALA A 81 15.22 -13.23 6.21
C ALA A 81 15.54 -12.99 7.69
N TYR A 82 14.65 -13.38 8.62
CA TYR A 82 14.83 -13.21 10.06
C TYR A 82 16.00 -14.01 10.62
N GLU A 83 16.20 -15.23 10.12
CA GLU A 83 17.24 -16.14 10.63
C GLU A 83 18.62 -15.88 10.04
N HIS A 84 18.71 -15.38 8.78
CA HIS A 84 19.99 -15.39 8.05
C HIS A 84 20.33 -14.09 7.29
N ARG A 85 19.34 -13.30 6.83
CA ARG A 85 19.60 -12.18 5.91
C ARG A 85 19.51 -10.79 6.55
N MET A 86 18.73 -10.63 7.62
CA MET A 86 18.54 -9.33 8.26
C MET A 86 19.74 -8.97 9.12
N SER A 87 20.15 -7.70 9.07
CA SER A 87 21.18 -7.21 9.97
C SER A 87 20.67 -7.09 11.42
N PRO A 88 21.57 -7.20 12.43
CA PRO A 88 21.20 -7.01 13.83
C PRO A 88 20.49 -5.67 14.09
N GLU A 89 20.92 -4.60 13.44
CA GLU A 89 20.32 -3.25 13.57
C GLU A 89 18.87 -3.24 13.05
N TRP A 90 18.59 -3.97 11.96
CA TRP A 90 17.25 -4.07 11.42
C TRP A 90 16.34 -4.90 12.32
N LEU A 91 16.82 -6.04 12.84
CA LEU A 91 16.09 -6.85 13.82
C LEU A 91 15.76 -6.06 15.08
N GLU A 92 16.72 -5.24 15.57
CA GLU A 92 16.51 -4.33 16.68
C GLU A 92 15.40 -3.31 16.38
N ALA A 93 15.39 -2.73 15.18
CA ALA A 93 14.35 -1.77 14.75
C ALA A 93 12.96 -2.41 14.63
N LEU A 94 12.88 -3.71 14.32
CA LEU A 94 11.62 -4.45 14.20
C LEU A 94 11.07 -4.89 15.57
N ARG A 95 11.91 -5.09 16.58
CA ARG A 95 11.51 -5.60 17.91
C ARG A 95 10.37 -4.80 18.55
N PRO A 96 10.37 -3.45 18.58
CA PRO A 96 9.26 -2.68 19.15
C PRO A 96 7.96 -2.80 18.36
N LEU A 97 8.01 -3.32 17.12
CA LEU A 97 6.84 -3.48 16.27
C LEU A 97 6.13 -4.81 16.50
N GLY A 98 6.74 -5.74 17.28
CA GLY A 98 6.17 -7.04 17.59
C GLY A 98 5.89 -7.89 16.35
N THR A 99 6.75 -7.81 15.32
CA THR A 99 6.61 -8.57 14.08
C THR A 99 7.64 -9.69 14.00
N ASP A 100 7.24 -10.82 13.47
CA ASP A 100 8.06 -12.01 13.24
C ASP A 100 7.79 -12.57 11.82
N TRP A 101 8.27 -13.75 11.52
CA TRP A 101 8.11 -14.39 10.22
C TRP A 101 6.71 -14.99 9.99
N HIS A 102 5.84 -15.12 11.02
CA HIS A 102 4.47 -15.61 10.85
C HIS A 102 3.56 -14.51 10.26
N LYS A 103 2.81 -14.86 9.23
CA LYS A 103 1.99 -13.90 8.49
C LYS A 103 0.51 -14.32 8.38
N PRO A 104 -0.18 -14.59 9.50
CA PRO A 104 -1.58 -15.03 9.49
C PRO A 104 -2.51 -14.03 8.80
N HIS A 105 -2.20 -12.75 8.84
CA HIS A 105 -2.97 -11.69 8.17
C HIS A 105 -3.13 -11.90 6.65
N LEU A 106 -2.25 -12.68 6.01
CA LEU A 106 -2.36 -13.02 4.58
C LEU A 106 -3.55 -13.94 4.29
N THR A 107 -4.01 -14.69 5.28
CA THR A 107 -5.18 -15.59 5.19
C THR A 107 -6.37 -15.12 5.99
N ASP A 108 -6.17 -14.40 7.09
CA ASP A 108 -7.26 -14.00 8.00
C ASP A 108 -8.05 -12.78 7.49
N ALA A 109 -7.39 -11.80 6.86
CA ALA A 109 -8.09 -10.66 6.29
C ALA A 109 -9.05 -11.11 5.18
N PRO A 110 -10.29 -10.57 5.06
CA PRO A 110 -11.25 -10.97 4.04
C PRO A 110 -10.79 -10.67 2.61
N TRP A 111 -9.95 -9.67 2.40
CA TRP A 111 -9.37 -9.32 1.10
C TRP A 111 -7.86 -9.21 1.16
N LEU A 112 -7.21 -9.57 0.05
CA LEU A 112 -5.79 -9.34 -0.18
C LEU A 112 -5.63 -8.60 -1.51
N ILE A 113 -4.93 -7.48 -1.50
CA ILE A 113 -4.55 -6.74 -2.70
C ILE A 113 -3.05 -6.94 -2.90
N VAL A 114 -2.66 -7.45 -4.07
CA VAL A 114 -1.26 -7.48 -4.50
C VAL A 114 -1.08 -6.43 -5.58
N VAL A 115 -0.21 -5.46 -5.32
CA VAL A 115 0.10 -4.38 -6.27
C VAL A 115 1.37 -4.74 -7.02
N PHE A 116 1.31 -4.61 -8.35
CA PHE A 116 2.44 -4.80 -9.23
C PHE A 116 2.81 -3.48 -9.91
N GLU A 117 4.11 -3.24 -10.06
CA GLU A 117 4.67 -2.19 -10.89
C GLU A 117 4.94 -2.74 -12.30
N GLN A 118 4.61 -1.96 -13.33
CA GLN A 118 4.83 -2.33 -14.73
C GLN A 118 6.07 -1.62 -15.30
N ALA A 119 7.13 -2.37 -15.55
CA ALA A 119 8.40 -1.82 -16.06
C ALA A 119 8.27 -1.28 -17.51
N TYR A 120 7.35 -1.85 -18.27
CA TYR A 120 7.03 -1.42 -19.64
C TYR A 120 5.60 -1.84 -20.00
N GLY A 121 5.00 -1.15 -20.96
CA GLY A 121 3.67 -1.45 -21.48
C GLY A 121 3.65 -1.62 -23.00
N PRO A 122 2.55 -2.13 -23.58
CA PRO A 122 2.36 -2.11 -25.02
C PRO A 122 1.99 -0.70 -25.47
N ARG A 123 2.57 -0.25 -26.58
CA ARG A 123 2.08 0.89 -27.34
C ARG A 123 1.54 0.40 -28.67
N PRO A 124 0.28 0.65 -28.99
CA PRO A 124 -0.24 0.34 -30.31
C PRO A 124 0.52 1.15 -31.38
N GLU A 125 1.15 0.48 -32.30
CA GLU A 125 1.82 1.10 -33.44
C GLU A 125 1.39 0.33 -34.70
N GLY A 126 0.27 0.73 -35.29
CA GLY A 126 -0.35 0.02 -36.39
C GLY A 126 -0.70 -1.42 -36.03
N SER A 127 -0.25 -2.39 -36.83
CA SER A 127 -0.45 -3.85 -36.59
C SER A 127 0.61 -4.48 -35.65
N ARG A 128 1.57 -3.72 -35.13
CA ARG A 128 2.65 -4.22 -34.26
C ARG A 128 2.61 -3.54 -32.90
N SER A 129 2.64 -4.33 -31.83
CA SER A 129 2.80 -3.82 -30.46
C SER A 129 4.29 -3.62 -30.16
N ARG A 130 4.69 -2.39 -29.89
CA ARG A 130 6.05 -2.06 -29.42
C ARG A 130 6.07 -2.00 -27.90
N LYS A 131 7.09 -2.61 -27.27
CA LYS A 131 7.36 -2.43 -25.84
C LYS A 131 7.87 -1.01 -25.58
N VAL A 132 7.19 -0.27 -24.73
CA VAL A 132 7.59 1.09 -24.32
C VAL A 132 7.93 1.06 -22.85
N LYS A 133 9.15 1.45 -22.50
CA LYS A 133 9.60 1.58 -21.11
C LYS A 133 8.72 2.61 -20.38
N HIS A 134 8.31 2.27 -19.17
CA HIS A 134 7.69 3.21 -18.27
C HIS A 134 8.75 3.95 -17.45
N TYR A 135 8.47 5.21 -17.12
CA TYR A 135 9.33 6.06 -16.31
C TYR A 135 8.64 6.44 -15.01
N TYR A 136 9.43 6.71 -13.97
CA TYR A 136 8.91 7.06 -12.63
C TYR A 136 7.92 6.03 -12.10
N VAL A 137 8.20 4.75 -12.37
CA VAL A 137 7.28 3.65 -12.08
C VAL A 137 7.02 3.55 -10.58
N ARG A 138 8.09 3.48 -9.78
CA ARG A 138 7.98 3.30 -8.32
C ARG A 138 7.32 4.48 -7.64
N GLU A 139 7.64 5.69 -8.05
CA GLU A 139 7.04 6.92 -7.56
C GLU A 139 5.55 6.95 -7.87
N SER A 140 5.18 6.63 -9.11
CA SER A 140 3.78 6.58 -9.55
C SER A 140 2.97 5.53 -8.79
N VAL A 141 3.50 4.32 -8.65
CA VAL A 141 2.85 3.24 -7.88
C VAL A 141 2.77 3.60 -6.40
N GLY A 142 3.81 4.24 -5.84
CA GLY A 142 3.80 4.72 -4.45
C GLY A 142 2.70 5.73 -4.17
N ILE A 143 2.47 6.69 -5.09
CA ILE A 143 1.36 7.65 -5.00
C ILE A 143 0.02 6.92 -5.06
N ALA A 144 -0.16 5.99 -6.01
CA ALA A 144 -1.39 5.21 -6.13
C ALA A 144 -1.67 4.38 -4.87
N VAL A 145 -0.65 3.73 -4.30
CA VAL A 145 -0.77 3.00 -3.03
C VAL A 145 -1.11 3.93 -1.87
N GLY A 146 -0.53 5.12 -1.81
CA GLY A 146 -0.89 6.13 -0.80
C GLY A 146 -2.37 6.51 -0.86
N ILE A 147 -2.90 6.75 -2.06
CA ILE A 147 -4.34 7.02 -2.28
C ILE A 147 -5.19 5.80 -1.91
N LEU A 148 -4.78 4.58 -2.28
CA LEU A 148 -5.46 3.35 -1.90
C LEU A 148 -5.63 3.23 -0.38
N LEU A 149 -4.54 3.44 0.36
CA LEU A 149 -4.54 3.36 1.83
C LEU A 149 -5.42 4.44 2.45
N ALA A 150 -5.41 5.65 1.90
CA ALA A 150 -6.27 6.74 2.34
C ALA A 150 -7.75 6.43 2.11
N ALA A 151 -8.11 5.93 0.92
CA ALA A 151 -9.48 5.55 0.57
C ALA A 151 -10.01 4.41 1.45
N LEU A 152 -9.22 3.36 1.67
CA LEU A 152 -9.58 2.24 2.55
C LEU A 152 -9.75 2.71 4.00
N THR A 153 -8.86 3.58 4.49
CA THR A 153 -8.97 4.17 5.83
C THR A 153 -10.23 5.03 5.96
N HIS A 154 -10.53 5.84 4.95
CA HIS A 154 -11.74 6.65 4.91
C HIS A 154 -13.02 5.81 4.95
N ALA A 155 -12.98 4.63 4.32
CA ALA A 155 -14.07 3.64 4.36
C ALA A 155 -14.13 2.85 5.69
N GLY A 156 -13.30 3.15 6.68
CA GLY A 156 -13.24 2.46 7.98
C GLY A 156 -12.57 1.10 7.95
N LEU A 157 -11.80 0.81 6.90
CA LEU A 157 -11.09 -0.47 6.76
C LEU A 157 -9.65 -0.38 7.27
N ALA A 158 -9.22 -1.46 7.91
CA ALA A 158 -7.84 -1.67 8.34
C ALA A 158 -6.99 -2.26 7.22
N THR A 159 -5.72 -1.88 7.21
CA THR A 159 -4.74 -2.33 6.24
C THR A 159 -3.37 -2.57 6.88
N LEU A 160 -2.57 -3.40 6.22
CA LEU A 160 -1.13 -3.52 6.43
C LEU A 160 -0.42 -3.41 5.08
N THR A 161 0.68 -2.68 5.02
CA THR A 161 1.63 -2.78 3.92
C THR A 161 2.65 -3.87 4.25
N HIS A 162 2.68 -4.93 3.46
CA HIS A 162 3.57 -6.06 3.65
C HIS A 162 4.45 -6.25 2.41
N THR A 163 5.76 -6.29 2.58
CA THR A 163 6.76 -6.39 1.53
C THR A 163 7.75 -7.50 1.87
N PRO A 164 7.36 -8.79 1.78
CA PRO A 164 8.29 -9.89 1.96
C PRO A 164 9.41 -9.78 0.90
N SER A 165 10.65 -10.06 1.28
CA SER A 165 11.77 -9.89 0.36
C SER A 165 12.62 -11.16 0.29
N PRO A 166 12.80 -11.72 -0.93
CA PRO A 166 12.28 -11.31 -2.24
C PRO A 166 10.78 -11.61 -2.46
N MET A 167 10.11 -10.87 -3.33
CA MET A 167 8.67 -11.03 -3.64
C MET A 167 8.39 -11.75 -4.96
N GLY A 168 9.41 -12.31 -5.63
CA GLY A 168 9.27 -12.92 -6.96
C GLY A 168 8.19 -14.02 -7.04
N PHE A 169 8.02 -14.79 -5.98
CA PHE A 169 7.00 -15.84 -5.86
C PHE A 169 5.57 -15.35 -6.12
N LEU A 170 5.28 -14.07 -5.86
CA LEU A 170 3.95 -13.49 -6.12
C LEU A 170 3.63 -13.44 -7.62
N ALA A 171 4.62 -13.13 -8.45
CA ALA A 171 4.43 -13.12 -9.90
C ALA A 171 4.16 -14.54 -10.44
N GLU A 172 4.86 -15.53 -9.90
CA GLU A 172 4.69 -16.93 -10.27
C GLU A 172 3.33 -17.48 -9.80
N ILE A 173 2.97 -17.29 -8.53
CA ILE A 173 1.71 -17.79 -7.96
C ILE A 173 0.49 -17.16 -8.66
N LEU A 174 0.59 -15.89 -9.04
CA LEU A 174 -0.50 -15.11 -9.63
C LEU A 174 -0.46 -15.08 -11.17
N ASP A 175 0.44 -15.83 -11.80
CA ASP A 175 0.63 -15.90 -13.26
C ASP A 175 0.73 -14.49 -13.89
N ARG A 176 1.66 -13.68 -13.37
CA ARG A 176 1.83 -12.32 -13.88
C ARG A 176 2.83 -12.24 -15.01
N PRO A 177 2.59 -11.37 -16.01
CA PRO A 177 3.48 -11.24 -17.16
C PRO A 177 4.85 -10.66 -16.73
N PRO A 178 5.92 -10.88 -17.53
CA PRO A 178 7.30 -10.55 -17.15
C PRO A 178 7.60 -9.04 -17.03
N ASN A 179 6.69 -8.17 -17.48
CA ASN A 179 6.79 -6.73 -17.27
C ASN A 179 6.23 -6.27 -15.91
N GLU A 180 5.55 -7.15 -15.16
CA GLU A 180 5.00 -6.86 -13.86
C GLU A 180 5.93 -7.37 -12.76
N ARG A 181 6.24 -6.50 -11.80
CA ARG A 181 7.03 -6.82 -10.60
C ARG A 181 6.21 -6.56 -9.37
N PRO A 182 6.19 -7.46 -8.38
CA PRO A 182 5.49 -7.22 -7.12
C PRO A 182 6.04 -5.96 -6.43
N TYR A 183 5.13 -5.11 -5.96
CA TYR A 183 5.46 -3.87 -5.26
C TYR A 183 5.11 -3.93 -3.78
N VAL A 184 3.88 -4.35 -3.45
CA VAL A 184 3.40 -4.47 -2.07
C VAL A 184 2.19 -5.42 -2.00
N VAL A 185 2.06 -6.10 -0.87
CA VAL A 185 0.87 -6.89 -0.50
C VAL A 185 0.11 -6.15 0.58
N ILE A 186 -1.21 -6.02 0.42
CA ILE A 186 -2.07 -5.26 1.33
C ILE A 186 -3.26 -6.13 1.75
N PRO A 187 -3.21 -6.78 2.93
CA PRO A 187 -4.39 -7.34 3.57
C PRO A 187 -5.36 -6.21 3.92
N VAL A 188 -6.66 -6.46 3.69
CA VAL A 188 -7.75 -5.48 3.91
C VAL A 188 -8.89 -6.16 4.64
N GLY A 189 -9.36 -5.54 5.71
CA GLY A 189 -10.46 -6.05 6.53
C GLY A 189 -10.85 -5.08 7.65
N TYR A 190 -11.73 -5.53 8.53
CA TYR A 190 -11.93 -4.87 9.81
C TYR A 190 -10.85 -5.33 10.80
N PRO A 191 -10.41 -4.49 11.75
CA PRO A 191 -9.53 -4.94 12.81
C PRO A 191 -10.25 -6.01 13.64
N ALA A 192 -9.52 -6.99 14.14
CA ALA A 192 -10.06 -7.95 15.11
C ALA A 192 -10.43 -7.24 16.42
N ASP A 193 -11.39 -7.80 17.17
CA ASP A 193 -11.70 -7.31 18.50
C ASP A 193 -10.46 -7.43 19.40
N GLY A 194 -10.08 -6.32 20.03
CA GLY A 194 -8.88 -6.25 20.85
C GLY A 194 -7.57 -6.16 20.07
N ALA A 195 -7.60 -5.99 18.72
CA ALA A 195 -6.40 -5.80 17.93
C ALA A 195 -5.52 -4.68 18.46
N THR A 196 -4.25 -4.97 18.67
CA THR A 196 -3.28 -4.02 19.20
C THR A 196 -2.37 -3.46 18.13
N VAL A 197 -1.84 -2.29 18.39
CA VAL A 197 -0.84 -1.66 17.53
C VAL A 197 0.30 -1.13 18.39
N PRO A 198 1.54 -1.16 17.89
CA PRO A 198 2.69 -0.60 18.61
C PRO A 198 2.45 0.86 18.99
N ALA A 199 2.87 1.26 20.18
CA ALA A 199 2.82 2.65 20.65
C ALA A 199 3.95 3.48 20.01
N ILE A 200 3.82 3.72 18.71
CA ILE A 200 4.78 4.53 17.93
C ILE A 200 4.23 5.94 17.68
N SER A 201 5.11 6.92 17.69
CA SER A 201 4.80 8.31 17.37
C SER A 201 5.17 8.66 15.92
N ARG A 202 4.69 9.80 15.47
CA ARG A 202 5.13 10.43 14.22
C ARG A 202 6.00 11.62 14.55
N LYS A 203 6.89 11.99 13.63
CA LYS A 203 7.66 13.22 13.74
C LYS A 203 6.69 14.41 13.85
N PRO A 204 6.92 15.37 14.75
CA PRO A 204 6.15 16.59 14.77
C PRO A 204 6.37 17.41 13.50
N VAL A 205 5.40 18.25 13.14
CA VAL A 205 5.43 19.05 11.90
C VAL A 205 6.73 19.87 11.79
N ALA A 206 7.21 20.42 12.88
CA ALA A 206 8.46 21.21 12.91
C ALA A 206 9.73 20.43 12.47
N GLN A 207 9.68 19.09 12.44
CA GLN A 207 10.80 18.27 11.95
C GLN A 207 10.70 17.88 10.47
N ILE A 208 9.57 18.15 9.83
CA ILE A 208 9.29 17.75 8.44
C ILE A 208 8.86 18.91 7.55
N LEU A 209 8.56 20.08 8.12
CA LEU A 209 8.17 21.29 7.40
C LEU A 209 9.27 22.35 7.56
N ILE A 210 9.70 22.89 6.46
CA ILE A 210 10.57 24.08 6.39
C ILE A 210 9.77 25.15 5.66
N GLU A 211 9.46 26.25 6.34
CA GLU A 211 8.80 27.40 5.73
C GLU A 211 9.85 28.41 5.29
N ILE A 212 9.80 28.78 4.02
CA ILE A 212 10.61 29.89 3.48
C ILE A 212 9.69 31.12 3.43
N PRO A 213 9.87 32.11 4.33
CA PRO A 213 9.01 33.28 4.34
C PRO A 213 9.16 34.08 3.03
N SER A 214 8.06 34.62 2.51
CA SER A 214 8.10 35.56 1.41
C SER A 214 8.90 36.79 1.81
N PRO A 215 9.71 37.37 0.91
CA PRO A 215 10.40 38.63 1.22
C PRO A 215 9.39 39.71 1.58
N PRO A 216 9.72 40.62 2.52
CA PRO A 216 8.82 41.70 2.88
C PRO A 216 8.60 42.61 1.65
N GLY A 217 7.39 42.59 1.09
CA GLY A 217 7.02 43.38 -0.09
C GLY A 217 5.95 42.79 -1.00
N ASP A 218 5.64 41.48 -0.93
CA ASP A 218 4.61 40.84 -1.75
C ASP A 218 3.26 40.63 -1.04
N ALA A 219 2.87 41.60 -0.21
CA ALA A 219 1.52 41.64 0.34
C ALA A 219 0.63 42.45 -0.61
N GLY A 220 0.01 41.80 -1.59
CA GLY A 220 -1.24 42.25 -2.19
C GLY A 220 -1.11 43.03 -3.50
N GLY A 221 -1.38 42.39 -4.58
CA GLY A 221 -2.06 42.96 -5.73
C GLY A 221 -3.42 42.29 -5.86
#